data_9f0585c4e1f0a51d9a0b364238480ce6
#
_entry.id   9f0585c4e1f0a51d9a0b364238480ce6
#
_cell.length_a   1.000
_cell.length_b   1.000
_cell.length_c   1.000
_cell.angle_alpha   90.00
_cell.angle_beta   90.00
_cell.angle_gamma   90.00
#
_symmetry.space_group_name_H-M   'P 1'
#
loop_
_entity.id
_entity.type
_entity.pdbx_description
1 polymer ?
#
loop_
_entity_poly.entity_id
_entity_poly.type
_entity_poly.pdbx_seq_one_letter_code
_entity_poly.pdbx_strand_id
1 'polypeptide(L)'
;ATVLRRLGQIDAAIDHCLDRPIRAKDVMLRHILRLGAAQLLFLETPPHAAVSTSLDLAKGPRLAGQRGLLNAVLRRLSREGAALVAGQDAARLNTPDWLWDSWCTAYGEATARAIAEAQQGEPPLDLSCKGDAAVWAEKLGADLLPGGSLRLPAGQGDVTRLAGYAEGAWWVQDAAAALPARLLGPLSSEGVKGKQVIDLCAAPGGKTAQLAAAGAEVIAVERSVERLQRLQENLDRLQLGAALVEADAASWQP
;
A
#
# COMPACT_ATOMS: atom_id res chain seq x y z
N ALA A 1 0.36 3.96 7.10
CA ALA A 1 -0.83 3.68 6.28
C ALA A 1 -2.05 4.48 6.75
N THR A 2 -2.50 4.34 8.02
CA THR A 2 -3.72 4.98 8.56
C THR A 2 -3.77 6.49 8.36
N VAL A 3 -2.68 7.23 8.65
CA VAL A 3 -2.62 8.69 8.43
C VAL A 3 -2.94 9.06 6.98
N LEU A 4 -2.38 8.35 6.01
CA LEU A 4 -2.62 8.65 4.58
C LEU A 4 -4.05 8.29 4.16
N ARG A 5 -4.57 7.17 4.65
CA ARG A 5 -5.91 6.68 4.32
C ARG A 5 -7.02 7.56 4.92
N ARG A 6 -6.74 8.22 6.04
CA ARG A 6 -7.67 9.06 6.81
C ARG A 6 -7.27 10.54 6.84
N LEU A 7 -6.45 10.98 5.90
CA LEU A 7 -5.77 12.28 5.95
C LEU A 7 -6.76 13.46 6.06
N GLY A 8 -7.80 13.47 5.25
CA GLY A 8 -8.80 14.54 5.27
C GLY A 8 -9.60 14.59 6.56
N GLN A 9 -10.01 13.43 7.07
CA GLN A 9 -10.73 13.35 8.36
C GLN A 9 -9.83 13.82 9.51
N ILE A 10 -8.56 13.41 9.51
CA ILE A 10 -7.58 13.79 10.52
C ILE A 10 -7.34 15.30 10.48
N ASP A 11 -7.12 15.85 9.28
CA ASP A 11 -6.87 17.28 9.13
C ASP A 11 -8.08 18.11 9.55
N ALA A 12 -9.28 17.73 9.15
CA ALA A 12 -10.51 18.40 9.56
C ALA A 12 -10.71 18.36 11.09
N ALA A 13 -10.43 17.24 11.74
CA ALA A 13 -10.51 17.11 13.20
C ALA A 13 -9.44 17.97 13.91
N ILE A 14 -8.21 18.02 13.40
CA ILE A 14 -7.16 18.89 13.94
C ILE A 14 -7.55 20.36 13.78
N ASP A 15 -8.02 20.76 12.58
CA ASP A 15 -8.38 22.15 12.29
C ASP A 15 -9.56 22.64 13.13
N HIS A 16 -10.52 21.76 13.42
CA HIS A 16 -11.60 22.04 14.38
C HIS A 16 -11.08 22.34 15.81
N CYS A 17 -9.96 21.71 16.19
CA CYS A 17 -9.36 21.90 17.52
C CYS A 17 -8.40 23.09 17.59
N LEU A 18 -8.17 23.80 16.49
CA LEU A 18 -7.27 24.95 16.43
C LEU A 18 -8.05 26.26 16.41
N ASP A 19 -7.64 27.22 17.23
CA ASP A 19 -8.18 28.60 17.18
C ASP A 19 -7.67 29.38 15.96
N ARG A 20 -6.51 29.00 15.43
CA ARG A 20 -5.86 29.60 14.25
C ARG A 20 -5.16 28.52 13.42
N PRO A 21 -5.14 28.64 12.08
CA PRO A 21 -4.45 27.70 11.22
C PRO A 21 -2.96 27.57 11.55
N ILE A 22 -2.42 26.37 11.43
CA ILE A 22 -0.97 26.12 11.52
C ILE A 22 -0.29 26.82 10.33
N ARG A 23 0.76 27.59 10.60
CA ARG A 23 1.50 28.31 9.56
C ARG A 23 2.16 27.30 8.61
N ALA A 24 2.23 27.67 7.33
CA ALA A 24 2.81 26.81 6.29
C ALA A 24 4.25 26.35 6.59
N LYS A 25 5.04 27.15 7.33
CA LYS A 25 6.41 26.80 7.74
C LYS A 25 6.49 25.77 8.87
N ASP A 26 5.39 25.56 9.60
CA ASP A 26 5.33 24.65 10.77
C ASP A 26 4.87 23.24 10.36
N VAL A 27 5.33 22.77 9.20
CA VAL A 27 4.94 21.46 8.60
C VAL A 27 5.17 20.29 9.56
N MET A 28 6.28 20.29 10.31
CA MET A 28 6.60 19.20 11.24
C MET A 28 5.59 19.11 12.36
N LEU A 29 5.12 20.24 12.89
CA LEU A 29 4.03 20.25 13.89
C LEU A 29 2.77 19.59 13.33
N ARG A 30 2.39 19.92 12.09
CA ARG A 30 1.23 19.32 11.43
C ARG A 30 1.39 17.81 11.31
N HIS A 31 2.57 17.32 10.93
CA HIS A 31 2.83 15.89 10.81
C HIS A 31 2.76 15.16 12.15
N ILE A 32 3.31 15.75 13.21
CA ILE A 32 3.21 15.15 14.55
C ILE A 32 1.75 15.13 15.04
N LEU A 33 0.98 16.19 14.80
CA LEU A 33 -0.46 16.21 15.10
C LEU A 33 -1.22 15.12 14.35
N ARG A 34 -0.93 14.92 13.05
CA ARG A 34 -1.53 13.85 12.24
C ARG A 34 -1.24 12.45 12.81
N LEU A 35 0.01 12.22 13.23
CA LEU A 35 0.38 10.94 13.86
C LEU A 35 -0.34 10.73 15.19
N GLY A 36 -0.38 11.73 16.05
CA GLY A 36 -1.10 11.66 17.33
C GLY A 36 -2.61 11.51 17.15
N ALA A 37 -3.19 12.26 16.21
CA ALA A 37 -4.61 12.15 15.88
C ALA A 37 -4.97 10.76 15.33
N ALA A 38 -4.15 10.19 14.45
CA ALA A 38 -4.37 8.84 13.94
C ALA A 38 -4.36 7.79 15.06
N GLN A 39 -3.45 7.91 16.02
CA GLN A 39 -3.39 7.03 17.19
C GLN A 39 -4.64 7.16 18.07
N LEU A 40 -5.12 8.39 18.29
CA LEU A 40 -6.28 8.65 19.13
C LEU A 40 -7.61 8.25 18.49
N LEU A 41 -7.74 8.45 17.18
CA LEU A 41 -9.04 8.39 16.48
C LEU A 41 -9.27 7.07 15.72
N PHE A 42 -8.20 6.36 15.35
CA PHE A 42 -8.30 5.22 14.43
C PHE A 42 -7.47 3.99 14.81
N LEU A 43 -6.59 4.09 15.81
CA LEU A 43 -5.71 2.98 16.22
C LEU A 43 -5.92 2.52 17.66
N GLU A 44 -6.98 3.03 18.31
CA GLU A 44 -7.35 2.67 19.70
C GLU A 44 -6.20 2.77 20.71
N THR A 45 -5.20 3.61 20.41
CA THR A 45 -4.07 3.82 21.30
C THR A 45 -4.54 4.57 22.55
N PRO A 46 -4.17 4.12 23.77
CA PRO A 46 -4.53 4.83 24.99
C PRO A 46 -4.15 6.31 24.92
N PRO A 47 -5.07 7.24 25.28
CA PRO A 47 -4.84 8.68 25.09
C PRO A 47 -3.54 9.21 25.69
N HIS A 48 -3.17 8.72 26.89
CA HIS A 48 -1.93 9.14 27.54
C HIS A 48 -0.69 8.73 26.74
N ALA A 49 -0.69 7.54 26.13
CA ALA A 49 0.40 7.03 25.30
C ALA A 49 0.51 7.82 23.99
N ALA A 50 -0.60 8.03 23.28
CA ALA A 50 -0.63 8.79 22.03
C ALA A 50 -0.14 10.24 22.23
N VAL A 51 -0.56 10.91 23.30
CA VAL A 51 -0.10 12.26 23.63
C VAL A 51 1.39 12.27 24.02
N SER A 52 1.83 11.36 24.91
CA SER A 52 3.22 11.31 25.36
C SER A 52 4.19 11.05 24.21
N THR A 53 3.94 10.03 23.39
CA THR A 53 4.80 9.70 22.25
C THR A 53 4.85 10.83 21.22
N SER A 54 3.73 11.51 20.97
CA SER A 54 3.72 12.69 20.10
C SER A 54 4.53 13.86 20.66
N LEU A 55 4.46 14.11 21.98
CA LEU A 55 5.27 15.13 22.63
C LEU A 55 6.77 14.79 22.62
N ASP A 56 7.12 13.51 22.63
CA ASP A 56 8.51 13.06 22.54
C ASP A 56 9.11 13.36 21.15
N LEU A 57 8.33 13.29 20.10
CA LEU A 57 8.76 13.72 18.77
C LEU A 57 9.02 15.23 18.67
N ALA A 58 8.46 16.03 19.57
CA ALA A 58 8.61 17.48 19.62
C ALA A 58 9.70 17.96 20.62
N LYS A 59 10.70 17.14 20.95
CA LYS A 59 11.78 17.48 21.90
C LYS A 59 12.87 18.39 21.28
N GLY A 60 12.95 18.50 19.96
CA GLY A 60 13.96 19.32 19.28
C GLY A 60 13.74 20.83 19.48
N PRO A 61 14.81 21.64 19.43
CA PRO A 61 14.75 23.09 19.69
C PRO A 61 13.79 23.86 18.77
N ARG A 62 13.58 23.36 17.53
CA ARG A 62 12.65 23.95 16.58
C ARG A 62 11.17 23.82 16.97
N LEU A 63 10.83 22.82 17.78
CA LEU A 63 9.46 22.50 18.18
C LEU A 63 9.18 22.77 19.65
N ALA A 64 10.19 23.12 20.44
CA ALA A 64 10.07 23.34 21.87
C ALA A 64 8.95 24.35 22.24
N GLY A 65 8.85 25.47 21.50
CA GLY A 65 7.81 26.48 21.69
C GLY A 65 6.40 26.05 21.26
N GLN A 66 6.27 24.93 20.53
CA GLN A 66 5.01 24.43 20.00
C GLN A 66 4.44 23.24 20.79
N ARG A 67 5.18 22.73 21.79
CA ARG A 67 4.77 21.59 22.61
C ARG A 67 3.47 21.84 23.37
N GLY A 68 3.25 23.08 23.84
CA GLY A 68 2.01 23.48 24.52
C GLY A 68 0.80 23.34 23.60
N LEU A 69 0.91 23.86 22.37
CA LEU A 69 -0.12 23.72 21.35
C LEU A 69 -0.39 22.27 20.97
N LEU A 70 0.68 21.49 20.73
CA LEU A 70 0.58 20.06 20.43
C LEU A 70 -0.18 19.31 21.52
N ASN A 71 0.18 19.53 22.80
CA ASN A 71 -0.50 18.91 23.94
C ASN A 71 -1.98 19.33 24.03
N ALA A 72 -2.27 20.61 23.86
CA ALA A 72 -3.63 21.13 23.96
C ALA A 72 -4.54 20.53 22.86
N VAL A 73 -4.09 20.51 21.62
CA VAL A 73 -4.84 19.96 20.48
C VAL A 73 -5.09 18.46 20.66
N LEU A 74 -4.05 17.67 21.00
CA LEU A 74 -4.20 16.23 21.18
C LEU A 74 -5.08 15.87 22.37
N ARG A 75 -5.03 16.63 23.47
CA ARG A 75 -5.94 16.45 24.60
C ARG A 75 -7.39 16.82 24.26
N ARG A 76 -7.61 17.84 23.43
CA ARG A 76 -8.94 18.18 22.91
C ARG A 76 -9.45 17.07 21.98
N LEU A 77 -8.65 16.59 21.07
CA LEU A 77 -8.99 15.46 20.20
C LEU A 77 -9.32 14.18 20.99
N SER A 78 -8.61 13.91 22.09
CA SER A 78 -8.90 12.73 22.91
C SER A 78 -10.28 12.78 23.59
N ARG A 79 -10.84 13.97 23.80
CA ARG A 79 -12.18 14.14 24.41
C ARG A 79 -13.30 14.25 23.38
N GLU A 80 -13.06 15.00 22.30
CA GLU A 80 -14.08 15.41 21.33
C GLU A 80 -13.98 14.65 20.00
N GLY A 81 -12.82 14.03 19.72
CA GLY A 81 -12.48 13.53 18.40
C GLY A 81 -13.37 12.42 17.89
N ALA A 82 -13.82 11.51 18.76
CA ALA A 82 -14.72 10.43 18.34
C ALA A 82 -16.05 10.96 17.80
N ALA A 83 -16.65 11.96 18.48
CA ALA A 83 -17.87 12.60 18.02
C ALA A 83 -17.65 13.41 16.72
N LEU A 84 -16.50 14.09 16.61
CA LEU A 84 -16.13 14.81 15.39
C LEU A 84 -16.05 13.88 14.18
N VAL A 85 -15.34 12.76 14.32
CA VAL A 85 -15.15 11.78 13.23
C VAL A 85 -16.47 11.11 12.84
N ALA A 86 -17.34 10.80 13.81
CA ALA A 86 -18.64 10.19 13.55
C ALA A 86 -19.56 11.08 12.69
N GLY A 87 -19.41 12.40 12.77
CA GLY A 87 -20.20 13.37 11.99
C GLY A 87 -19.59 13.72 10.62
N GLN A 88 -18.44 13.16 10.26
CA GLN A 88 -17.74 13.51 9.02
C GLN A 88 -18.20 12.67 7.82
N ASP A 89 -18.28 13.29 6.64
CA ASP A 89 -18.32 12.56 5.35
C ASP A 89 -16.91 12.07 5.01
N ALA A 90 -16.59 10.87 5.48
CA ALA A 90 -15.28 10.29 5.35
C ALA A 90 -14.88 10.05 3.89
N ALA A 91 -15.81 9.63 3.02
CA ALA A 91 -15.56 9.40 1.61
C ALA A 91 -15.09 10.69 0.92
N ARG A 92 -15.79 11.78 1.18
CA ARG A 92 -15.50 13.07 0.58
C ARG A 92 -14.22 13.70 1.14
N LEU A 93 -14.05 13.69 2.47
CA LEU A 93 -12.89 14.32 3.13
C LEU A 93 -11.56 13.65 2.79
N ASN A 94 -11.55 12.31 2.68
CA ASN A 94 -10.32 11.57 2.39
C ASN A 94 -9.98 11.50 0.89
N THR A 95 -10.83 12.03 0.02
CA THR A 95 -10.60 12.10 -1.43
C THR A 95 -10.27 13.54 -1.83
N PRO A 96 -9.08 13.81 -2.40
CA PRO A 96 -8.73 15.15 -2.90
C PRO A 96 -9.74 15.63 -3.96
N ASP A 97 -10.02 16.95 -4.00
CA ASP A 97 -11.02 17.54 -4.90
C ASP A 97 -10.81 17.16 -6.36
N TRP A 98 -9.56 17.29 -6.84
CA TRP A 98 -9.22 16.96 -8.24
C TRP A 98 -9.55 15.51 -8.61
N LEU A 99 -9.41 14.57 -7.67
CA LEU A 99 -9.67 13.15 -7.89
C LEU A 99 -11.17 12.87 -7.79
N TRP A 100 -11.85 13.48 -6.83
CA TRP A 100 -13.30 13.41 -6.71
C TRP A 100 -14.00 13.91 -7.96
N ASP A 101 -13.62 15.09 -8.46
CA ASP A 101 -14.21 15.70 -9.66
C ASP A 101 -13.96 14.85 -10.91
N SER A 102 -12.74 14.29 -11.03
CA SER A 102 -12.39 13.37 -12.11
C SER A 102 -13.26 12.10 -12.08
N TRP A 103 -13.47 11.49 -10.91
CA TRP A 103 -14.32 10.32 -10.78
C TRP A 103 -15.80 10.64 -11.01
N CYS A 104 -16.30 11.78 -10.51
CA CYS A 104 -17.66 12.21 -10.76
C CYS A 104 -17.92 12.42 -12.28
N THR A 105 -16.96 13.01 -12.96
CA THR A 105 -17.05 13.22 -14.43
C THR A 105 -17.04 11.90 -15.19
N ALA A 106 -16.20 10.94 -14.79
CA ALA A 106 -16.04 9.69 -15.51
C ALA A 106 -17.13 8.67 -15.20
N TYR A 107 -17.62 8.61 -13.97
CA TYR A 107 -18.44 7.51 -13.46
C TYR A 107 -19.76 7.96 -12.77
N GLY A 108 -19.97 9.24 -12.60
CA GLY A 108 -21.08 9.81 -11.82
C GLY A 108 -20.80 9.78 -10.29
N GLU A 109 -21.52 10.64 -9.55
CA GLU A 109 -21.28 10.86 -8.12
C GLU A 109 -21.49 9.60 -7.27
N ALA A 110 -22.52 8.81 -7.55
CA ALA A 110 -22.80 7.58 -6.80
C ALA A 110 -21.65 6.58 -6.88
N THR A 111 -21.08 6.37 -8.07
CA THR A 111 -19.94 5.49 -8.28
C THR A 111 -18.66 6.07 -7.69
N ALA A 112 -18.44 7.39 -7.84
CA ALA A 112 -17.30 8.08 -7.22
C ALA A 112 -17.30 7.90 -5.69
N ARG A 113 -18.46 8.01 -5.07
CA ARG A 113 -18.64 7.76 -3.63
C ARG A 113 -18.32 6.32 -3.25
N ALA A 114 -18.83 5.35 -3.97
CA ALA A 114 -18.55 3.95 -3.72
C ALA A 114 -17.05 3.62 -3.85
N ILE A 115 -16.36 4.20 -4.84
CA ILE A 115 -14.90 4.09 -4.98
C ILE A 115 -14.19 4.68 -3.76
N ALA A 116 -14.56 5.90 -3.35
CA ALA A 116 -13.97 6.58 -2.20
C ALA A 116 -14.17 5.81 -0.89
N GLU A 117 -15.35 5.22 -0.69
CA GLU A 117 -15.65 4.36 0.47
C GLU A 117 -14.82 3.08 0.46
N ALA A 118 -14.71 2.40 -0.68
CA ALA A 118 -13.91 1.19 -0.83
C ALA A 118 -12.42 1.43 -0.50
N GLN A 119 -11.87 2.60 -0.88
CA GLN A 119 -10.48 2.96 -0.61
C GLN A 119 -10.17 3.27 0.87
N GLN A 120 -11.17 3.42 1.71
CA GLN A 120 -10.96 3.63 3.14
C GLN A 120 -10.64 2.34 3.90
N GLY A 121 -10.96 1.19 3.31
CA GLY A 121 -10.64 -0.13 3.85
C GLY A 121 -9.15 -0.46 3.74
N GLU A 122 -8.69 -1.38 4.56
CA GLU A 122 -7.40 -2.02 4.35
C GLU A 122 -7.54 -3.01 3.19
N PRO A 123 -6.66 -2.96 2.16
CA PRO A 123 -6.76 -3.88 1.05
C PRO A 123 -6.46 -5.32 1.49
N PRO A 124 -7.11 -6.31 0.87
CA PRO A 124 -6.73 -7.70 1.04
C PRO A 124 -5.30 -7.92 0.53
N LEU A 125 -4.70 -9.03 0.93
CA LEU A 125 -3.39 -9.44 0.44
C LEU A 125 -3.56 -10.46 -0.69
N ASP A 126 -3.14 -10.08 -1.90
CA ASP A 126 -3.17 -10.99 -3.04
C ASP A 126 -1.78 -11.61 -3.28
N LEU A 127 -1.78 -12.90 -3.61
CA LEU A 127 -0.58 -13.68 -3.88
C LEU A 127 -0.71 -14.36 -5.25
N SER A 128 0.43 -14.48 -5.93
CA SER A 128 0.61 -15.44 -7.04
C SER A 128 1.51 -16.57 -6.58
N CYS A 129 1.29 -17.80 -7.05
CA CYS A 129 2.02 -18.97 -6.59
C CYS A 129 2.61 -19.79 -7.76
N LYS A 130 3.62 -20.57 -7.43
CA LYS A 130 4.13 -21.64 -8.31
C LYS A 130 3.23 -22.89 -8.11
N GLY A 131 2.99 -23.60 -9.21
CA GLY A 131 2.23 -24.85 -9.17
C GLY A 131 0.73 -24.67 -8.95
N ASP A 132 0.11 -25.57 -8.18
CA ASP A 132 -1.34 -25.62 -8.00
C ASP A 132 -1.82 -24.57 -6.99
N ALA A 133 -2.56 -23.59 -7.48
CA ALA A 133 -3.11 -22.52 -6.65
C ALA A 133 -4.18 -23.03 -5.67
N ALA A 134 -4.92 -24.10 -5.98
CA ALA A 134 -5.94 -24.63 -5.08
C ALA A 134 -5.30 -25.22 -3.82
N VAL A 135 -4.17 -25.89 -3.95
CA VAL A 135 -3.41 -26.44 -2.81
C VAL A 135 -2.94 -25.33 -1.87
N TRP A 136 -2.47 -24.22 -2.43
CA TRP A 136 -2.02 -23.08 -1.61
C TRP A 136 -3.19 -22.28 -1.05
N ALA A 137 -4.32 -22.20 -1.75
CA ALA A 137 -5.54 -21.60 -1.21
C ALA A 137 -5.97 -22.31 0.07
N GLU A 138 -6.03 -23.65 0.06
CA GLU A 138 -6.37 -24.46 1.24
C GLU A 138 -5.35 -24.26 2.38
N LYS A 139 -4.05 -24.35 2.09
CA LYS A 139 -2.98 -24.21 3.10
C LYS A 139 -2.94 -22.84 3.79
N LEU A 140 -3.29 -21.79 3.06
CA LEU A 140 -3.24 -20.41 3.55
C LEU A 140 -4.61 -19.92 4.06
N GLY A 141 -5.68 -20.69 3.85
CA GLY A 141 -7.05 -20.23 4.11
C GLY A 141 -7.43 -19.03 3.22
N ALA A 142 -6.96 -19.03 1.97
CA ALA A 142 -7.15 -17.95 1.02
C ALA A 142 -8.27 -18.27 0.03
N ASP A 143 -8.95 -17.21 -0.45
CA ASP A 143 -9.89 -17.34 -1.57
C ASP A 143 -9.13 -17.50 -2.88
N LEU A 144 -9.51 -18.51 -3.67
CA LEU A 144 -8.98 -18.65 -5.03
C LEU A 144 -9.78 -17.78 -5.99
N LEU A 145 -9.14 -16.75 -6.55
CA LEU A 145 -9.77 -15.85 -7.51
C LEU A 145 -9.83 -16.46 -8.92
N PRO A 146 -10.81 -16.07 -9.76
CA PRO A 146 -10.99 -16.62 -11.12
C PRO A 146 -9.72 -16.59 -11.99
N GLY A 147 -8.81 -15.67 -11.72
CA GLY A 147 -7.52 -15.59 -12.39
C GLY A 147 -6.43 -16.49 -11.78
N GLY A 148 -6.69 -17.31 -10.76
CA GLY A 148 -5.68 -18.13 -10.10
C GLY A 148 -4.80 -17.40 -9.11
N SER A 149 -5.05 -16.12 -8.80
CA SER A 149 -4.45 -15.43 -7.67
C SER A 149 -5.15 -15.86 -6.38
N LEU A 150 -4.41 -15.86 -5.28
CA LEU A 150 -4.93 -16.19 -3.95
C LEU A 150 -5.19 -14.88 -3.22
N ARG A 151 -6.34 -14.76 -2.56
CA ARG A 151 -6.69 -13.57 -1.77
C ARG A 151 -6.84 -13.94 -0.29
N LEU A 152 -6.00 -13.33 0.54
CA LEU A 152 -6.14 -13.38 1.98
C LEU A 152 -6.85 -12.11 2.48
N PRO A 153 -7.62 -12.20 3.59
CA PRO A 153 -8.22 -11.03 4.21
C PRO A 153 -7.15 -10.02 4.62
N ALA A 154 -7.55 -8.76 4.81
CA ALA A 154 -6.67 -7.72 5.32
C ALA A 154 -6.10 -8.07 6.70
N GLY A 155 -4.99 -7.45 7.07
CA GLY A 155 -4.42 -7.59 8.42
C GLY A 155 -3.56 -8.84 8.65
N GLN A 156 -3.00 -9.44 7.59
CA GLN A 156 -2.14 -10.64 7.70
C GLN A 156 -0.85 -10.43 8.51
N GLY A 157 -0.51 -9.19 8.87
CA GLY A 157 0.71 -8.89 9.60
C GLY A 157 1.98 -9.09 8.76
N ASP A 158 2.97 -9.79 9.33
CA ASP A 158 4.24 -10.06 8.65
C ASP A 158 4.10 -11.25 7.69
N VAL A 159 4.03 -10.96 6.39
CA VAL A 159 3.86 -11.94 5.32
C VAL A 159 4.99 -12.97 5.25
N THR A 160 6.17 -12.64 5.79
CA THR A 160 7.33 -13.56 5.80
C THR A 160 7.11 -14.77 6.70
N ARG A 161 6.12 -14.70 7.60
CA ARG A 161 5.75 -15.76 8.54
C ARG A 161 4.66 -16.69 8.00
N LEU A 162 4.07 -16.39 6.86
CA LEU A 162 3.07 -17.24 6.24
C LEU A 162 3.72 -18.50 5.65
N ALA A 163 3.00 -19.63 5.73
CA ALA A 163 3.47 -20.89 5.18
C ALA A 163 3.79 -20.76 3.68
N GLY A 164 4.93 -21.31 3.25
CA GLY A 164 5.38 -21.28 1.86
C GLY A 164 6.19 -20.05 1.47
N TYR A 165 6.34 -19.03 2.34
CA TYR A 165 7.18 -17.86 2.02
C TYR A 165 8.65 -18.22 1.90
N ALA A 166 9.21 -18.86 2.93
CA ALA A 166 10.62 -19.22 2.98
C ALA A 166 10.98 -20.26 1.90
N GLU A 167 10.06 -21.14 1.57
CA GLU A 167 10.18 -22.16 0.52
C GLU A 167 10.07 -21.55 -0.90
N GLY A 168 9.76 -20.27 -0.99
CA GLY A 168 9.58 -19.59 -2.28
C GLY A 168 8.42 -20.14 -3.10
N ALA A 169 7.35 -20.58 -2.45
CA ALA A 169 6.20 -21.18 -3.13
C ALA A 169 5.30 -20.12 -3.81
N TRP A 170 5.31 -18.90 -3.32
CA TRP A 170 4.47 -17.79 -3.77
C TRP A 170 5.15 -16.44 -3.54
N TRP A 171 4.57 -15.39 -4.11
CA TRP A 171 4.98 -14.00 -3.94
C TRP A 171 3.75 -13.08 -3.85
N VAL A 172 3.95 -11.91 -3.23
CA VAL A 172 2.92 -10.88 -3.15
C VAL A 172 2.74 -10.23 -4.53
N GLN A 173 1.54 -10.31 -5.05
CA GLN A 173 1.17 -9.69 -6.31
C GLN A 173 -0.33 -9.44 -6.33
N ASP A 174 -0.73 -8.18 -6.50
CA ASP A 174 -2.12 -7.80 -6.70
C ASP A 174 -2.72 -8.55 -7.91
N ALA A 175 -3.96 -9.03 -7.77
CA ALA A 175 -4.62 -9.84 -8.79
C ALA A 175 -4.76 -9.09 -10.13
N ALA A 176 -5.00 -7.76 -10.10
CA ALA A 176 -5.04 -6.97 -11.33
C ALA A 176 -3.64 -6.78 -11.93
N ALA A 177 -2.59 -6.67 -11.09
CA ALA A 177 -1.21 -6.61 -11.57
C ALA A 177 -0.73 -7.94 -12.20
N ALA A 178 -1.39 -9.05 -11.91
CA ALA A 178 -1.11 -10.34 -12.54
C ALA A 178 -1.74 -10.49 -13.95
N LEU A 179 -2.74 -9.69 -14.31
CA LEU A 179 -3.45 -9.81 -15.58
C LEU A 179 -2.58 -9.58 -16.82
N PRO A 180 -1.70 -8.55 -16.89
CA PRO A 180 -0.92 -8.30 -18.11
C PRO A 180 -0.06 -9.48 -18.56
N ALA A 181 0.58 -10.20 -17.64
CA ALA A 181 1.36 -11.38 -17.98
C ALA A 181 0.49 -12.51 -18.53
N ARG A 182 -0.75 -12.63 -18.08
CA ARG A 182 -1.71 -13.63 -18.59
C ARG A 182 -2.22 -13.35 -19.99
N LEU A 183 -2.22 -12.08 -20.41
CA LEU A 183 -2.62 -11.68 -21.77
C LEU A 183 -1.59 -12.09 -22.82
N LEU A 184 -0.36 -12.41 -22.45
CA LEU A 184 0.66 -12.95 -23.35
C LEU A 184 0.40 -14.41 -23.76
N GLY A 185 -0.60 -15.04 -23.18
CA GLY A 185 -1.03 -16.41 -23.42
C GLY A 185 -1.22 -17.19 -22.12
N PRO A 186 -1.75 -18.42 -22.22
CA PRO A 186 -1.88 -19.26 -21.04
C PRO A 186 -0.54 -19.40 -20.33
N LEU A 187 -0.52 -19.11 -19.02
CA LEU A 187 0.65 -19.36 -18.17
C LEU A 187 0.83 -20.84 -17.83
N SER A 188 0.19 -21.71 -18.63
CA SER A 188 0.38 -23.16 -18.64
C SER A 188 1.49 -23.57 -19.61
N SER A 189 1.90 -24.80 -19.59
CA SER A 189 3.09 -25.38 -20.22
C SER A 189 3.33 -25.09 -21.70
N GLU A 190 2.39 -24.48 -22.42
CA GLU A 190 2.54 -24.20 -23.87
C GLU A 190 2.44 -22.71 -24.27
N GLY A 191 1.93 -21.84 -23.36
CA GLY A 191 1.66 -20.45 -23.70
C GLY A 191 2.91 -19.58 -23.90
N VAL A 192 3.71 -19.41 -22.84
CA VAL A 192 4.95 -18.58 -22.84
C VAL A 192 6.22 -19.41 -22.64
N LYS A 193 6.14 -20.71 -22.43
CA LYS A 193 7.27 -21.58 -22.19
C LYS A 193 8.29 -21.52 -23.35
N GLY A 194 9.55 -21.26 -23.02
CA GLY A 194 10.65 -21.14 -23.98
C GLY A 194 10.56 -19.91 -24.88
N LYS A 195 9.59 -19.00 -24.64
CA LYS A 195 9.54 -17.72 -25.35
C LYS A 195 10.35 -16.68 -24.61
N GLN A 196 11.08 -15.85 -25.35
CA GLN A 196 11.73 -14.68 -24.79
C GLN A 196 10.70 -13.58 -24.52
N VAL A 197 10.67 -13.07 -23.30
CA VAL A 197 9.75 -12.01 -22.86
C VAL A 197 10.55 -10.92 -22.14
N ILE A 198 10.26 -9.67 -22.46
CA ILE A 198 10.89 -8.51 -21.83
C ILE A 198 9.89 -7.91 -20.82
N ASP A 199 10.31 -7.81 -19.57
CA ASP A 199 9.58 -7.09 -18.52
C ASP A 199 10.25 -5.73 -18.29
N LEU A 200 9.64 -4.68 -18.81
CA LEU A 200 10.11 -3.30 -18.65
C LEU A 200 9.60 -2.74 -17.32
N CYS A 201 10.48 -2.07 -16.56
CA CYS A 201 10.22 -1.60 -15.19
C CYS A 201 9.91 -2.77 -14.24
N ALA A 202 10.75 -3.80 -14.27
CA ALA A 202 10.49 -5.12 -13.74
C ALA A 202 10.35 -5.20 -12.21
N ALA A 203 11.13 -4.40 -11.45
CA ALA A 203 11.16 -4.50 -9.99
C ALA A 203 9.83 -4.04 -9.33
N PRO A 204 9.42 -4.72 -8.28
CA PRO A 204 10.10 -5.75 -7.47
C PRO A 204 10.01 -7.19 -8.00
N GLY A 205 9.51 -7.43 -9.22
CA GLY A 205 9.59 -8.72 -9.88
C GLY A 205 8.31 -9.56 -9.93
N GLY A 206 7.15 -8.99 -9.62
CA GLY A 206 5.90 -9.76 -9.61
C GLY A 206 5.56 -10.39 -10.97
N LYS A 207 5.63 -9.63 -12.06
CA LYS A 207 5.39 -10.13 -13.42
C LYS A 207 6.56 -10.98 -13.92
N THR A 208 7.79 -10.56 -13.64
CA THR A 208 9.00 -11.35 -13.93
C THR A 208 8.89 -12.74 -13.33
N ALA A 209 8.57 -12.85 -12.03
CA ALA A 209 8.40 -14.14 -11.36
C ALA A 209 7.25 -14.97 -11.99
N GLN A 210 6.15 -14.33 -12.34
CA GLN A 210 4.99 -14.97 -12.97
C GLN A 210 5.35 -15.58 -14.33
N LEU A 211 6.09 -14.85 -15.16
CA LEU A 211 6.54 -15.29 -16.48
C LEU A 211 7.62 -16.39 -16.37
N ALA A 212 8.59 -16.20 -15.47
CA ALA A 212 9.65 -17.18 -15.23
C ALA A 212 9.07 -18.50 -14.66
N ALA A 213 8.09 -18.42 -13.73
CA ALA A 213 7.42 -19.61 -13.21
C ALA A 213 6.61 -20.36 -14.29
N ALA A 214 6.15 -19.66 -15.32
CA ALA A 214 5.51 -20.25 -16.49
C ALA A 214 6.51 -20.79 -17.54
N GLY A 215 7.83 -20.67 -17.29
CA GLY A 215 8.88 -21.19 -18.15
C GLY A 215 9.31 -20.27 -19.30
N ALA A 216 8.97 -18.98 -19.24
CA ALA A 216 9.50 -18.00 -20.18
C ALA A 216 10.99 -17.68 -19.91
N GLU A 217 11.72 -17.31 -20.95
CA GLU A 217 13.05 -16.70 -20.85
C GLU A 217 12.90 -15.20 -20.66
N VAL A 218 12.97 -14.73 -19.41
CA VAL A 218 12.65 -13.34 -19.08
C VAL A 218 13.90 -12.47 -19.07
N ILE A 219 13.83 -11.34 -19.77
CA ILE A 219 14.76 -10.22 -19.64
C ILE A 219 14.06 -9.13 -18.82
N ALA A 220 14.55 -8.89 -17.60
CA ALA A 220 13.97 -7.96 -16.66
C ALA A 220 14.78 -6.66 -16.64
N VAL A 221 14.20 -5.57 -17.15
CA VAL A 221 14.83 -4.25 -17.25
C VAL A 221 14.35 -3.35 -16.11
N GLU A 222 15.28 -2.81 -15.36
CA GLU A 222 15.03 -1.85 -14.29
C GLU A 222 16.17 -0.84 -14.20
N ARG A 223 15.86 0.44 -14.11
CA ARG A 223 16.88 1.50 -14.06
C ARG A 223 17.49 1.74 -12.68
N SER A 224 16.82 1.34 -11.61
CA SER A 224 17.29 1.52 -10.24
C SER A 224 18.04 0.30 -9.76
N VAL A 225 19.33 0.46 -9.48
CA VAL A 225 20.19 -0.59 -8.91
C VAL A 225 19.59 -1.19 -7.63
N GLU A 226 19.10 -0.33 -6.73
CA GLU A 226 18.50 -0.76 -5.45
C GLU A 226 17.25 -1.63 -5.69
N ARG A 227 16.41 -1.24 -6.65
CA ARG A 227 15.22 -2.02 -6.99
C ARG A 227 15.57 -3.31 -7.72
N LEU A 228 16.63 -3.29 -8.55
CA LEU A 228 17.12 -4.48 -9.24
C LEU A 228 17.67 -5.51 -8.24
N GLN A 229 18.34 -5.06 -7.17
CA GLN A 229 18.77 -5.94 -6.08
C GLN A 229 17.60 -6.63 -5.39
N ARG A 230 16.51 -5.88 -5.09
CA ARG A 230 15.29 -6.47 -4.53
C ARG A 230 14.62 -7.48 -5.46
N LEU A 231 14.67 -7.23 -6.76
CA LEU A 231 14.20 -8.19 -7.76
C LEU A 231 15.03 -9.47 -7.71
N GLN A 232 16.37 -9.37 -7.67
CA GLN A 232 17.26 -10.53 -7.55
C GLN A 232 16.96 -11.33 -6.29
N GLU A 233 16.89 -10.68 -5.11
CA GLU A 233 16.55 -11.32 -3.84
C GLU A 233 15.22 -12.08 -3.90
N ASN A 234 14.20 -11.50 -4.55
CA ASN A 234 12.92 -12.15 -4.75
C ASN A 234 13.03 -13.38 -5.66
N LEU A 235 13.75 -13.28 -6.77
CA LEU A 235 13.98 -14.40 -7.69
C LEU A 235 14.75 -15.53 -7.03
N ASP A 236 15.80 -15.21 -6.25
CA ASP A 236 16.59 -16.19 -5.50
C ASP A 236 15.73 -16.96 -4.50
N ARG A 237 14.93 -16.22 -3.69
CA ARG A 237 13.96 -16.83 -2.75
C ARG A 237 12.96 -17.74 -3.48
N LEU A 238 12.48 -17.30 -4.63
CA LEU A 238 11.52 -18.05 -5.45
C LEU A 238 12.18 -19.18 -6.26
N GLN A 239 13.51 -19.26 -6.29
CA GLN A 239 14.26 -20.20 -7.11
C GLN A 239 13.87 -20.10 -8.60
N LEU A 240 13.73 -18.87 -9.09
CA LEU A 240 13.40 -18.52 -10.47
C LEU A 240 14.56 -17.74 -11.10
N GLY A 241 14.72 -17.85 -12.42
CA GLY A 241 15.76 -17.15 -13.16
C GLY A 241 15.19 -16.11 -14.13
N ALA A 242 15.91 -14.99 -14.27
CA ALA A 242 15.71 -14.02 -15.33
C ALA A 242 17.04 -13.32 -15.65
N ALA A 243 17.22 -12.84 -16.87
CA ALA A 243 18.34 -11.96 -17.20
C ALA A 243 18.03 -10.54 -16.69
N LEU A 244 18.85 -10.04 -15.76
CA LEU A 244 18.65 -8.70 -15.18
C LEU A 244 19.47 -7.67 -15.94
N VAL A 245 18.82 -6.57 -16.32
CA VAL A 245 19.42 -5.47 -17.06
C VAL A 245 19.18 -4.16 -16.34
N GLU A 246 20.29 -3.51 -15.93
CA GLU A 246 20.23 -2.14 -15.42
C GLU A 246 20.19 -1.16 -16.60
N ALA A 247 19.02 -0.64 -16.91
CA ALA A 247 18.85 0.31 -18.00
C ALA A 247 17.56 1.14 -17.86
N ASP A 248 17.56 2.29 -18.52
CA ASP A 248 16.32 3.04 -18.74
C ASP A 248 15.57 2.41 -19.92
N ALA A 249 14.37 1.90 -19.66
CA ALA A 249 13.53 1.25 -20.65
C ALA A 249 13.21 2.13 -21.88
N ALA A 250 13.26 3.46 -21.74
CA ALA A 250 13.02 4.39 -22.85
C ALA A 250 14.18 4.45 -23.86
N SER A 251 15.38 4.10 -23.43
CA SER A 251 16.62 4.15 -24.27
C SER A 251 17.26 2.79 -24.49
N TRP A 252 16.84 1.78 -23.74
CA TRP A 252 17.38 0.43 -23.87
C TRP A 252 16.90 -0.25 -25.14
N GLN A 253 17.80 -0.99 -25.76
CA GLN A 253 17.52 -1.85 -26.94
C GLN A 253 17.90 -3.29 -26.60
N PRO A 254 17.06 -4.28 -26.93
CA PRO A 254 17.32 -5.69 -26.75
C PRO A 254 18.40 -6.24 -27.67
#